data_83b67528bde817989f778ffa55064aa6
#
_entry.id   83b67528bde817989f778ffa55064aa6
#
_cell.length_a   1.000
_cell.length_b   1.000
_cell.length_c   1.000
_cell.angle_alpha   90.00
_cell.angle_beta   90.00
_cell.angle_gamma   90.00
#
_symmetry.space_group_name_H-M   'P 1'
#
loop_
_entity.id
_entity.type
_entity.pdbx_description
1 polymer ?
#
loop_
_entity_poly.entity_id
_entity_poly.type
_entity_poly.pdbx_seq_one_letter_code
_entity_poly.pdbx_strand_id
1 'polypeptide(L)'
;MRLINELALSKDLISFPSITPIDSGAIKFLAKKLKSLGFKCKILEFKKGKGKPIKNLYAKLGNKRPNLCYAGHTDVVPPGDHKNWTVNPFKPKVKNGFLIGRGANDMKSSIACFVSAVSEYIIQHKKFKGSISFLITGDEEGYATNGTKKVVDYLKKNAGFVL
;
A
#
# COMPACT_ATOMS: atom_id res chain seq x y z
N MET A 1 -12.34 -2.73 -17.40
CA MET A 1 -11.70 -2.36 -16.10
C MET A 1 -12.81 -1.95 -15.17
N ARG A 2 -12.78 -2.37 -13.90
CA ARG A 2 -13.86 -2.10 -12.93
C ARG A 2 -13.40 -1.03 -11.93
N LEU A 3 -14.28 -0.09 -11.58
CA LEU A 3 -14.04 0.89 -10.52
C LEU A 3 -13.77 0.18 -9.19
N ILE A 4 -12.77 0.62 -8.48
CA ILE A 4 -12.43 0.11 -7.16
C ILE A 4 -13.11 0.99 -6.10
N ASN A 5 -13.95 0.36 -5.26
CA ASN A 5 -14.60 1.04 -4.15
C ASN A 5 -13.59 1.20 -2.99
N GLU A 6 -13.37 2.42 -2.56
CA GLU A 6 -12.38 2.78 -1.52
C GLU A 6 -12.72 2.19 -0.16
N LEU A 7 -14.00 2.16 0.22
CA LEU A 7 -14.43 1.60 1.51
C LEU A 7 -14.23 0.09 1.56
N ALA A 8 -14.57 -0.61 0.47
CA ALA A 8 -14.35 -2.04 0.37
C ALA A 8 -12.85 -2.38 0.41
N LEU A 9 -12.03 -1.65 -0.36
CA LEU A 9 -10.58 -1.85 -0.37
C LEU A 9 -9.95 -1.50 0.98
N SER A 10 -10.42 -0.44 1.67
CA SER A 10 -9.99 -0.10 3.03
C SER A 10 -10.24 -1.25 4.00
N LYS A 11 -11.46 -1.80 3.99
CA LYS A 11 -11.81 -2.96 4.82
C LYS A 11 -10.94 -4.17 4.51
N ASP A 12 -10.72 -4.47 3.23
CA ASP A 12 -9.85 -5.55 2.80
C ASP A 12 -8.42 -5.36 3.35
N LEU A 13 -7.83 -4.17 3.18
CA LEU A 13 -6.47 -3.88 3.65
C LEU A 13 -6.34 -3.92 5.18
N ILE A 14 -7.33 -3.40 5.92
CA ILE A 14 -7.35 -3.41 7.38
C ILE A 14 -7.43 -4.85 7.91
N SER A 15 -8.09 -5.77 7.17
CA SER A 15 -8.23 -7.16 7.60
C SER A 15 -6.91 -7.94 7.66
N PHE A 16 -5.84 -7.43 7.05
CA PHE A 16 -4.50 -7.99 7.19
C PHE A 16 -3.83 -7.46 8.47
N PRO A 17 -3.54 -8.32 9.49
CA PRO A 17 -2.84 -7.90 10.70
C PRO A 17 -1.33 -7.74 10.42
N SER A 18 -1.01 -6.76 9.58
CA SER A 18 0.34 -6.47 9.12
C SER A 18 1.14 -5.68 10.16
N ILE A 19 1.22 -6.21 11.36
CA ILE A 19 2.02 -5.62 12.45
C ILE A 19 3.49 -5.80 12.13
N THR A 20 4.24 -4.70 12.04
CA THR A 20 5.67 -4.71 11.69
C THR A 20 6.46 -5.72 12.53
N PRO A 21 7.29 -6.59 11.95
CA PRO A 21 7.72 -6.67 10.54
C PRO A 21 6.93 -7.67 9.68
N ILE A 22 5.71 -8.04 10.07
CA ILE A 22 4.92 -9.10 9.44
C ILE A 22 3.95 -8.49 8.44
N ASP A 23 4.10 -8.84 7.15
CA ASP A 23 3.22 -8.35 6.08
C ASP A 23 1.80 -8.95 6.11
N SER A 24 1.63 -10.15 6.64
CA SER A 24 0.35 -10.90 6.66
C SER A 24 -0.35 -11.02 5.30
N GLY A 25 0.33 -10.73 4.19
CA GLY A 25 -0.23 -10.82 2.83
C GLY A 25 -0.74 -9.49 2.25
N ALA A 26 -0.70 -8.40 2.98
CA ALA A 26 -1.21 -7.08 2.56
C ALA A 26 -0.55 -6.60 1.26
N ILE A 27 0.78 -6.69 1.15
CA ILE A 27 1.55 -6.29 -0.05
C ILE A 27 1.15 -7.11 -1.28
N LYS A 28 1.03 -8.44 -1.12
CA LYS A 28 0.63 -9.32 -2.23
C LYS A 28 -0.81 -9.04 -2.69
N PHE A 29 -1.71 -8.81 -1.74
CA PHE A 29 -3.09 -8.45 -2.03
C PHE A 29 -3.17 -7.12 -2.81
N LEU A 30 -2.50 -6.07 -2.34
CA LEU A 30 -2.48 -4.76 -3.01
C LEU A 30 -1.85 -4.86 -4.41
N ALA A 31 -0.76 -5.61 -4.56
CA ALA A 31 -0.16 -5.86 -5.87
C ALA A 31 -1.14 -6.53 -6.84
N LYS A 32 -1.97 -7.48 -6.38
CA LYS A 32 -3.02 -8.12 -7.21
C LYS A 32 -4.06 -7.10 -7.67
N LYS A 33 -4.50 -6.20 -6.77
CA LYS A 33 -5.46 -5.13 -7.11
C LYS A 33 -4.86 -4.16 -8.14
N LEU A 34 -3.62 -3.70 -7.95
CA LEU A 34 -2.95 -2.81 -8.90
C LEU A 34 -2.68 -3.48 -10.26
N LYS A 35 -2.33 -4.77 -10.28
CA LYS A 35 -2.20 -5.54 -11.54
C LYS A 35 -3.52 -5.56 -12.33
N SER A 36 -4.67 -5.68 -11.67
CA SER A 36 -5.98 -5.65 -12.35
C SER A 36 -6.30 -4.29 -12.98
N LEU A 37 -5.61 -3.22 -12.54
CA LEU A 37 -5.66 -1.89 -13.14
C LEU A 37 -4.58 -1.65 -14.22
N GLY A 38 -3.80 -2.68 -14.58
CA GLY A 38 -2.76 -2.61 -15.60
C GLY A 38 -1.37 -2.19 -15.10
N PHE A 39 -1.17 -2.05 -13.79
CA PHE A 39 0.15 -1.73 -13.23
C PHE A 39 1.13 -2.90 -13.38
N LYS A 40 2.37 -2.59 -13.75
CA LYS A 40 3.51 -3.48 -13.59
C LYS A 40 3.96 -3.41 -12.14
N CYS A 41 3.85 -4.54 -11.41
CA CYS A 41 4.13 -4.61 -9.98
C CYS A 41 5.39 -5.44 -9.71
N LYS A 42 6.25 -4.93 -8.83
CA LYS A 42 7.44 -5.63 -8.33
C LYS A 42 7.41 -5.62 -6.80
N ILE A 43 7.38 -6.80 -6.21
CA ILE A 43 7.54 -6.98 -4.76
C ILE A 43 9.04 -7.12 -4.50
N LEU A 44 9.55 -6.30 -3.59
CA LEU A 44 10.95 -6.25 -3.19
C LEU A 44 11.04 -6.63 -1.72
N GLU A 45 11.92 -7.56 -1.41
CA GLU A 45 12.15 -8.00 -0.04
C GLU A 45 13.57 -7.61 0.40
N PHE A 46 13.64 -6.89 1.52
CA PHE A 46 14.92 -6.51 2.11
C PHE A 46 15.00 -7.02 3.54
N LYS A 47 16.22 -7.42 3.92
CA LYS A 47 16.53 -7.97 5.24
C LYS A 47 17.82 -7.38 5.77
N LYS A 48 17.88 -7.07 7.05
CA LYS A 48 19.10 -6.68 7.75
C LYS A 48 19.39 -7.72 8.85
N GLY A 49 20.58 -8.32 8.79
CA GLY A 49 21.01 -9.30 9.78
C GLY A 49 20.08 -10.52 9.88
N LYS A 50 19.82 -10.98 11.12
CA LYS A 50 18.96 -12.13 11.42
C LYS A 50 17.45 -11.80 11.46
N GLY A 51 17.05 -10.53 11.24
CA GLY A 51 15.66 -10.09 11.27
C GLY A 51 14.79 -10.75 10.19
N LYS A 52 13.47 -10.60 10.28
CA LYS A 52 12.53 -11.02 9.25
C LYS A 52 12.64 -10.11 8.01
N PRO A 53 12.49 -10.64 6.79
CA PRO A 53 12.48 -9.81 5.59
C PRO A 53 11.24 -8.91 5.59
N ILE A 54 11.43 -7.67 5.16
CA ILE A 54 10.37 -6.69 4.95
C ILE A 54 9.97 -6.73 3.48
N LYS A 55 8.68 -6.87 3.22
CA LYS A 55 8.11 -6.78 1.89
C LYS A 55 7.73 -5.34 1.56
N ASN A 56 8.09 -4.93 0.35
CA ASN A 56 7.74 -3.64 -0.22
C ASN A 56 7.18 -3.83 -1.61
N LEU A 57 6.36 -2.91 -2.08
CA LEU A 57 5.78 -2.93 -3.42
C LEU A 57 6.17 -1.67 -4.17
N TYR A 58 6.73 -1.84 -5.36
CA TYR A 58 6.76 -0.81 -6.38
C TYR A 58 5.84 -1.20 -7.53
N ALA A 59 4.91 -0.34 -7.87
CA ALA A 59 4.00 -0.54 -8.99
C ALA A 59 3.98 0.69 -9.88
N LYS A 60 3.97 0.51 -11.21
CA LYS A 60 3.99 1.62 -12.17
C LYS A 60 3.06 1.34 -13.35
N LEU A 61 2.29 2.35 -13.73
CA LEU A 61 1.48 2.41 -14.93
C LEU A 61 1.95 3.57 -15.80
N GLY A 62 2.14 3.33 -17.09
CA GLY A 62 2.77 4.28 -18.01
C GLY A 62 4.29 4.27 -17.92
N ASN A 63 4.94 4.94 -18.87
CA ASN A 63 6.41 4.97 -18.99
C ASN A 63 6.97 6.36 -19.34
N LYS A 64 6.10 7.37 -19.44
CA LYS A 64 6.47 8.73 -19.80
C LYS A 64 6.58 9.62 -18.56
N ARG A 65 7.20 10.77 -18.70
CA ARG A 65 7.20 11.83 -17.69
C ARG A 65 6.03 12.80 -17.94
N PRO A 66 5.55 13.49 -16.91
CA PRO A 66 5.94 13.37 -15.49
C PRO A 66 5.45 12.06 -14.87
N ASN A 67 6.04 11.66 -13.73
CA ASN A 67 5.59 10.55 -12.90
C ASN A 67 4.99 11.07 -11.59
N LEU A 68 3.73 10.74 -11.32
CA LEU A 68 3.13 10.94 -10.01
C LEU A 68 3.37 9.68 -9.18
N CYS A 69 4.14 9.80 -8.10
CA CYS A 69 4.42 8.70 -7.19
C CYS A 69 3.69 8.88 -5.86
N TYR A 70 2.77 7.96 -5.56
CA TYR A 70 2.18 7.84 -4.23
C TYR A 70 3.08 6.96 -3.36
N ALA A 71 3.55 7.50 -2.23
CA ALA A 71 4.31 6.77 -1.23
C ALA A 71 3.45 6.54 0.02
N GLY A 72 3.51 5.32 0.59
CA GLY A 72 2.76 4.95 1.78
C GLY A 72 3.22 3.61 2.34
N HIS A 73 2.52 3.13 3.38
CA HIS A 73 2.84 1.88 4.06
C HIS A 73 1.59 1.04 4.36
N THR A 74 1.78 -0.28 4.42
CA THR A 74 0.74 -1.23 4.79
C THR A 74 0.93 -1.83 6.18
N ASP A 75 2.10 -1.64 6.77
CA ASP A 75 2.35 -2.05 8.14
C ASP A 75 1.64 -1.14 9.13
N VAL A 76 1.46 -1.66 10.34
CA VAL A 76 0.75 -0.98 11.42
C VAL A 76 1.42 -1.29 12.76
N VAL A 77 1.28 -0.39 13.73
CA VAL A 77 1.64 -0.65 15.12
C VAL A 77 0.70 -1.70 15.74
N PRO A 78 1.13 -2.39 16.82
CA PRO A 78 0.25 -3.28 17.58
C PRO A 78 -1.05 -2.57 18.00
N PRO A 79 -2.19 -3.28 18.04
CA PRO A 79 -3.48 -2.67 18.41
C PRO A 79 -3.58 -2.27 19.89
N GLY A 80 -2.65 -2.74 20.73
CA GLY A 80 -2.77 -2.60 22.18
C GLY A 80 -3.79 -3.59 22.77
N ASP A 81 -4.38 -3.24 23.91
CA ASP A 81 -5.39 -4.10 24.53
C ASP A 81 -6.68 -4.10 23.71
N HIS A 82 -7.10 -5.28 23.29
CA HIS A 82 -8.31 -5.46 22.49
C HIS A 82 -9.60 -5.06 23.22
N LYS A 83 -9.60 -5.00 24.54
CA LYS A 83 -10.74 -4.53 25.36
C LYS A 83 -11.04 -3.04 25.13
N ASN A 84 -10.05 -2.26 24.71
CA ASN A 84 -10.21 -0.84 24.42
C ASN A 84 -10.80 -0.55 23.03
N TRP A 85 -11.07 -1.61 22.24
CA TRP A 85 -11.65 -1.47 20.91
C TRP A 85 -13.14 -1.78 20.92
N THR A 86 -13.94 -0.93 20.26
CA THR A 86 -15.38 -1.16 20.06
C THR A 86 -15.68 -2.21 19.00
N VAL A 87 -14.67 -2.60 18.20
CA VAL A 87 -14.69 -3.69 17.22
C VAL A 87 -13.35 -4.42 17.25
N ASN A 88 -13.27 -5.62 16.69
CA ASN A 88 -11.96 -6.25 16.48
C ASN A 88 -11.10 -5.38 15.55
N PRO A 89 -9.86 -4.99 15.94
CA PRO A 89 -9.01 -4.08 15.17
C PRO A 89 -8.72 -4.53 13.73
N PHE A 90 -8.76 -5.85 13.47
CA PHE A 90 -8.54 -6.42 12.13
C PHE A 90 -9.80 -7.03 11.49
N LYS A 91 -11.00 -6.74 12.07
CA LYS A 91 -12.31 -7.00 11.46
C LYS A 91 -13.06 -5.67 11.36
N PRO A 92 -12.68 -4.81 10.42
CA PRO A 92 -13.14 -3.42 10.38
C PRO A 92 -14.65 -3.33 10.16
N LYS A 93 -15.27 -2.37 10.85
CA LYS A 93 -16.71 -2.08 10.72
C LYS A 93 -16.92 -0.59 10.52
N VAL A 94 -17.99 -0.25 9.79
CA VAL A 94 -18.49 1.13 9.77
C VAL A 94 -19.53 1.25 10.88
N LYS A 95 -19.36 2.24 11.74
CA LYS A 95 -20.28 2.56 12.83
C LYS A 95 -20.42 4.07 12.92
N ASN A 96 -21.64 4.58 12.91
CA ASN A 96 -21.92 6.03 12.95
C ASN A 96 -21.17 6.84 11.88
N GLY A 97 -21.03 6.31 10.67
CA GLY A 97 -20.30 6.97 9.58
C GLY A 97 -18.76 6.80 9.61
N PHE A 98 -18.19 6.21 10.66
CA PHE A 98 -16.75 6.04 10.83
C PHE A 98 -16.31 4.60 10.54
N LEU A 99 -15.26 4.45 9.74
CA LEU A 99 -14.57 3.17 9.57
C LEU A 99 -13.61 2.94 10.75
N ILE A 100 -13.89 1.91 11.53
CA ILE A 100 -13.11 1.57 12.74
C ILE A 100 -12.27 0.32 12.46
N GLY A 101 -10.95 0.42 12.70
CA GLY A 101 -9.99 -0.67 12.57
C GLY A 101 -8.54 -0.18 12.68
N ARG A 102 -7.58 -1.05 13.01
CA ARG A 102 -6.16 -0.70 13.08
C ARG A 102 -5.61 -0.40 11.67
N GLY A 103 -5.02 0.78 11.49
CA GLY A 103 -4.54 1.26 10.20
C GLY A 103 -5.63 1.93 9.35
N ALA A 104 -6.84 2.17 9.88
CA ALA A 104 -7.88 2.89 9.15
C ALA A 104 -7.45 4.33 8.86
N ASN A 105 -6.90 5.04 9.85
CA ASN A 105 -6.41 6.40 9.71
C ASN A 105 -4.98 6.45 9.19
N ASP A 106 -4.13 5.55 9.65
CA ASP A 106 -2.70 5.46 9.33
C ASP A 106 -2.34 4.05 8.89
N MET A 107 -2.16 3.83 7.53
CA MET A 107 -2.68 4.72 6.49
C MET A 107 -3.38 3.91 5.37
N LYS A 108 -3.93 2.72 5.72
CA LYS A 108 -4.53 1.78 4.75
C LYS A 108 -5.71 2.38 3.97
N SER A 109 -6.52 3.24 4.62
CA SER A 109 -7.61 3.91 3.91
C SER A 109 -7.10 4.97 2.92
N SER A 110 -6.04 5.69 3.25
CA SER A 110 -5.41 6.62 2.32
C SER A 110 -4.91 5.91 1.06
N ILE A 111 -4.29 4.72 1.21
CA ILE A 111 -3.92 3.87 0.06
C ILE A 111 -5.17 3.51 -0.76
N ALA A 112 -6.23 3.08 -0.09
CA ALA A 112 -7.46 2.66 -0.77
C ALA A 112 -8.13 3.81 -1.53
N CYS A 113 -8.18 5.01 -0.95
CA CYS A 113 -8.69 6.21 -1.60
C CYS A 113 -7.87 6.57 -2.84
N PHE A 114 -6.53 6.53 -2.76
CA PHE A 114 -5.70 6.83 -3.92
C PHE A 114 -5.83 5.76 -5.01
N VAL A 115 -5.94 4.48 -4.66
CA VAL A 115 -6.21 3.40 -5.64
C VAL A 115 -7.57 3.58 -6.31
N SER A 116 -8.61 3.96 -5.55
CA SER A 116 -9.94 4.25 -6.08
C SER A 116 -9.90 5.42 -7.07
N ALA A 117 -9.31 6.56 -6.68
CA ALA A 117 -9.16 7.73 -7.54
C ALA A 117 -8.38 7.41 -8.84
N VAL A 118 -7.30 6.62 -8.73
CA VAL A 118 -6.54 6.17 -9.90
C VAL A 118 -7.38 5.24 -10.79
N SER A 119 -8.19 4.35 -10.21
CA SER A 119 -9.06 3.47 -10.99
C SER A 119 -10.11 4.25 -11.76
N GLU A 120 -10.69 5.28 -11.18
CA GLU A 120 -11.61 6.20 -11.83
C GLU A 120 -10.92 6.99 -12.96
N TYR A 121 -9.77 7.58 -12.66
CA TYR A 121 -8.98 8.33 -13.64
C TYR A 121 -8.64 7.50 -14.90
N ILE A 122 -8.23 6.24 -14.71
CA ILE A 122 -7.89 5.34 -15.83
C ILE A 122 -9.14 5.00 -16.67
N ILE A 123 -10.31 4.86 -16.04
CA ILE A 123 -11.56 4.58 -16.73
C ILE A 123 -11.97 5.79 -17.59
N GLN A 124 -11.87 7.00 -17.03
CA GLN A 124 -12.24 8.25 -17.71
C GLN A 124 -11.21 8.64 -18.78
N HIS A 125 -9.92 8.39 -18.52
CA HIS A 125 -8.81 8.79 -19.39
C HIS A 125 -8.07 7.57 -19.96
N LYS A 126 -8.64 6.92 -20.96
CA LYS A 126 -8.06 5.71 -21.59
C LYS A 126 -6.62 5.90 -22.10
N LYS A 127 -6.24 7.14 -22.41
CA LYS A 127 -4.88 7.54 -22.80
C LYS A 127 -4.50 8.77 -21.98
N PHE A 128 -3.46 8.67 -21.16
CA PHE A 128 -2.88 9.81 -20.45
C PHE A 128 -1.39 9.95 -20.74
N LYS A 129 -0.90 11.18 -20.66
CA LYS A 129 0.53 11.48 -20.76
C LYS A 129 1.16 11.37 -19.40
N GLY A 130 2.33 10.72 -19.31
CA GLY A 130 3.04 10.54 -18.03
C GLY A 130 2.99 9.11 -17.50
N SER A 131 3.14 8.98 -16.21
CA SER A 131 3.04 7.71 -15.48
C SER A 131 2.57 7.93 -14.05
N ILE A 132 1.95 6.90 -13.48
CA ILE A 132 1.53 6.85 -12.07
C ILE A 132 2.26 5.68 -11.43
N SER A 133 2.80 5.89 -10.23
CA SER A 133 3.48 4.83 -9.49
C SER A 133 3.07 4.81 -8.03
N PHE A 134 3.20 3.63 -7.42
CA PHE A 134 3.06 3.40 -6.00
C PHE A 134 4.37 2.87 -5.45
N LEU A 135 4.82 3.43 -4.36
CA LEU A 135 5.88 2.91 -3.53
C LEU A 135 5.28 2.63 -2.15
N ILE A 136 5.04 1.36 -1.85
CA ILE A 136 4.40 0.95 -0.60
C ILE A 136 5.37 0.11 0.20
N THR A 137 5.67 0.55 1.42
CA THR A 137 6.55 -0.17 2.34
C THR A 137 5.77 -0.97 3.38
N GLY A 138 6.44 -1.96 3.97
CA GLY A 138 6.00 -2.70 5.16
C GLY A 138 6.90 -2.43 6.37
N ASP A 139 7.63 -1.31 6.42
CA ASP A 139 8.58 -0.93 7.49
C ASP A 139 8.60 0.59 7.67
N GLU A 140 7.43 1.20 7.87
CA GLU A 140 7.33 2.60 8.26
C GLU A 140 7.15 2.72 9.77
N GLU A 141 6.29 1.90 10.34
CA GLU A 141 5.92 1.86 11.76
C GLU A 141 6.95 1.10 12.64
N GLY A 142 8.08 0.72 12.06
CA GLY A 142 9.16 0.02 12.74
C GLY A 142 10.48 0.81 12.69
N TYR A 143 11.57 0.09 12.42
CA TYR A 143 12.89 0.72 12.31
C TYR A 143 13.12 1.51 11.02
N ALA A 144 12.23 1.42 10.05
CA ALA A 144 12.29 2.08 8.73
C ALA A 144 13.60 1.83 7.94
N THR A 145 14.31 0.74 8.25
CA THR A 145 15.63 0.46 7.66
C THR A 145 15.58 -0.38 6.39
N ASN A 146 14.49 -1.15 6.20
CA ASN A 146 14.30 -2.04 5.05
C ASN A 146 13.09 -1.66 4.17
N GLY A 147 12.58 -0.44 4.38
CA GLY A 147 11.42 0.12 3.69
C GLY A 147 11.80 1.04 2.52
N THR A 148 11.18 2.22 2.50
CA THR A 148 11.23 3.21 1.43
C THR A 148 12.63 3.51 0.91
N LYS A 149 13.60 3.75 1.82
CA LYS A 149 14.99 4.03 1.43
C LYS A 149 15.58 2.93 0.57
N LYS A 150 15.42 1.66 0.97
CA LYS A 150 15.93 0.50 0.22
C LYS A 150 15.27 0.36 -1.15
N VAL A 151 13.96 0.63 -1.23
CA VAL A 151 13.25 0.62 -2.51
C VAL A 151 13.79 1.70 -3.43
N VAL A 152 13.97 2.93 -2.95
CA VAL A 152 14.52 4.04 -3.73
C VAL A 152 15.94 3.74 -4.20
N ASP A 153 16.81 3.23 -3.32
CA ASP A 153 18.18 2.84 -3.67
C ASP A 153 18.19 1.74 -4.76
N TYR A 154 17.28 0.77 -4.64
CA TYR A 154 17.10 -0.28 -5.65
C TYR A 154 16.65 0.31 -6.99
N LEU A 155 15.67 1.20 -7.00
CA LEU A 155 15.12 1.80 -8.21
C LEU A 155 16.16 2.68 -8.92
N LYS A 156 16.95 3.47 -8.18
CA LYS A 156 18.06 4.26 -8.76
C LYS A 156 19.05 3.39 -9.52
N LYS A 157 19.39 2.21 -8.97
CA LYS A 157 20.37 1.29 -9.59
C LYS A 157 19.82 0.52 -10.79
N ASN A 158 18.51 0.18 -10.79
CA ASN A 158 17.96 -0.81 -11.71
C ASN A 158 16.94 -0.28 -12.72
N ALA A 159 16.44 0.92 -12.56
CA ALA A 159 15.34 1.42 -13.40
C ALA A 159 15.58 2.81 -13.98
N GLY A 160 16.78 3.40 -13.79
CA GLY A 160 17.03 4.78 -14.19
C GLY A 160 16.00 5.74 -13.58
N PHE A 161 15.56 5.44 -12.36
CA PHE A 161 14.47 6.12 -11.70
C PHE A 161 14.87 7.54 -11.35
N VAL A 162 14.17 8.50 -11.93
CA VAL A 162 14.19 9.89 -11.51
C VAL A 162 12.82 10.19 -10.93
N LEU A 163 12.77 10.47 -9.64
CA LEU A 163 11.59 11.02 -8.98
C LEU A 163 11.18 12.32 -9.67
#